data_6bf40fcee3e5625142257dedbc613275
#
_entry.id   6bf40fcee3e5625142257dedbc613275
#
_cell.length_a   1.000
_cell.length_b   1.000
_cell.length_c   1.000
_cell.angle_alpha   90.00
_cell.angle_beta   90.00
_cell.angle_gamma   90.00
#
_symmetry.space_group_name_H-M   'P 1'
#
loop_
_entity.id
_entity.type
_entity.pdbx_description
1 polymer ?
#
loop_
_entity_poly.entity_id
_entity_poly.type
_entity_poly.pdbx_seq_one_letter_code
_entity_poly.pdbx_strand_id
1 'polypeptide(L)'
;PRFTDVYLDKMNTASKSAGKRLLDVFDTHWYPDVPGMSTDTSKSQSFIRMQLPRTLWDSSYKEPTWIGQYYGGVEILRSIHKSIDTYFPNTKLAVTEYSYGGANHISGGIAQADALGIFGKEKVFFASKWYDISDYLVSAYDLYLDANGKGLKFPNKGLKVHYTDYKNGSLYAAQDELKNIHLIILNKNQDDSLDINLNLDGSIDYDR
;
A
#
# COMPACT_ATOMS: atom_id res chain seq x y z
N PRO A 1 -25.19 5.22 -4.86
CA PRO A 1 -24.22 4.12 -4.84
C PRO A 1 -22.99 4.47 -5.70
N ARG A 2 -21.82 4.06 -5.27
CA ARG A 2 -20.59 4.23 -6.05
C ARG A 2 -20.61 3.29 -7.26
N PHE A 3 -19.86 3.62 -8.31
CA PHE A 3 -19.73 2.74 -9.48
C PHE A 3 -19.31 1.32 -9.08
N THR A 4 -18.32 1.19 -8.20
CA THR A 4 -17.82 -0.10 -7.70
C THR A 4 -18.93 -0.95 -7.07
N ASP A 5 -19.80 -0.35 -6.27
CA ASP A 5 -20.92 -1.04 -5.62
C ASP A 5 -21.88 -1.64 -6.66
N VAL A 6 -22.27 -0.81 -7.64
CA VAL A 6 -23.18 -1.23 -8.73
C VAL A 6 -22.55 -2.32 -9.59
N TYR A 7 -21.28 -2.16 -9.96
CA TYR A 7 -20.56 -3.15 -10.78
C TYR A 7 -20.50 -4.51 -10.09
N LEU A 8 -20.05 -4.53 -8.82
CA LEU A 8 -19.94 -5.78 -8.05
C LEU A 8 -21.29 -6.47 -7.83
N ASP A 9 -22.34 -5.71 -7.53
CA ASP A 9 -23.70 -6.25 -7.40
C ASP A 9 -24.20 -6.90 -8.70
N LYS A 10 -24.00 -6.22 -9.85
CA LYS A 10 -24.37 -6.75 -11.16
C LYS A 10 -23.58 -7.99 -11.54
N MET A 11 -22.26 -8.03 -11.24
CA MET A 11 -21.42 -9.20 -11.49
C MET A 11 -21.83 -10.39 -10.60
N ASN A 12 -22.21 -10.15 -9.35
CA ASN A 12 -22.75 -11.17 -8.46
C ASN A 12 -24.07 -11.75 -9.00
N THR A 13 -24.99 -10.87 -9.41
CA THR A 13 -26.27 -11.27 -10.01
C THR A 13 -26.07 -12.09 -11.28
N ALA A 14 -25.20 -11.63 -12.20
CA ALA A 14 -24.88 -12.34 -13.43
C ALA A 14 -24.23 -13.71 -13.14
N SER A 15 -23.35 -13.80 -12.14
CA SER A 15 -22.71 -15.06 -11.71
C SER A 15 -23.75 -16.08 -11.22
N LYS A 16 -24.72 -15.63 -10.41
CA LYS A 16 -25.83 -16.48 -9.93
C LYS A 16 -26.68 -17.00 -11.09
N SER A 17 -27.01 -16.13 -12.04
CA SER A 17 -27.79 -16.51 -13.23
C SER A 17 -27.04 -17.48 -14.15
N ALA A 18 -25.72 -17.35 -14.25
CA ALA A 18 -24.85 -18.22 -15.06
C ALA A 18 -24.50 -19.55 -14.37
N GLY A 19 -24.85 -19.73 -13.09
CA GLY A 19 -24.47 -20.91 -12.30
C GLY A 19 -22.96 -21.06 -12.08
N LYS A 20 -22.17 -20.01 -12.29
CA LYS A 20 -20.72 -19.98 -12.10
C LYS A 20 -20.23 -18.58 -11.77
N ARG A 21 -19.09 -18.48 -11.06
CA ARG A 21 -18.45 -17.19 -10.80
C ARG A 21 -17.90 -16.58 -12.09
N LEU A 22 -18.20 -15.31 -12.34
CA LEU A 22 -17.76 -14.58 -13.53
C LEU A 22 -16.70 -13.53 -13.25
N LEU A 23 -16.41 -13.22 -11.96
CA LEU A 23 -15.39 -12.27 -11.57
C LEU A 23 -14.64 -12.79 -10.35
N ASP A 24 -13.38 -13.16 -10.51
CA ASP A 24 -12.51 -13.63 -9.44
C ASP A 24 -11.66 -12.50 -8.83
N VAL A 25 -11.31 -11.51 -9.64
CA VAL A 25 -10.46 -10.39 -9.24
C VAL A 25 -11.10 -9.09 -9.72
N PHE A 26 -11.30 -8.16 -8.81
CA PHE A 26 -11.63 -6.77 -9.12
C PHE A 26 -10.32 -5.99 -9.23
N ASP A 27 -10.12 -5.31 -10.34
CA ASP A 27 -8.94 -4.53 -10.61
C ASP A 27 -9.22 -3.03 -10.57
N THR A 28 -8.24 -2.25 -10.09
CA THR A 28 -8.28 -0.79 -10.09
C THR A 28 -6.90 -0.21 -10.39
N HIS A 29 -6.90 1.03 -10.88
CA HIS A 29 -5.70 1.86 -10.99
C HIS A 29 -5.74 2.95 -9.93
N TRP A 30 -4.56 3.33 -9.41
CA TRP A 30 -4.47 4.43 -8.46
C TRP A 30 -3.25 5.31 -8.71
N TYR A 31 -3.53 6.56 -9.02
CA TYR A 31 -2.52 7.60 -9.17
C TYR A 31 -2.89 8.82 -8.34
N PRO A 32 -2.03 9.29 -7.43
CA PRO A 32 -2.17 10.61 -6.84
C PRO A 32 -2.07 11.70 -7.90
N ASP A 33 -2.88 12.75 -7.77
CA ASP A 33 -2.91 13.86 -8.75
C ASP A 33 -2.09 15.08 -8.30
N VAL A 34 -0.87 14.83 -7.79
CA VAL A 34 0.03 15.88 -7.30
C VAL A 34 0.94 16.37 -8.42
N PRO A 35 0.87 17.65 -8.81
CA PRO A 35 1.78 18.24 -9.80
C PRO A 35 3.25 18.06 -9.42
N GLY A 36 4.11 17.75 -10.39
CA GLY A 36 5.55 17.56 -10.16
C GLY A 36 5.93 16.25 -9.45
N MET A 37 4.99 15.39 -9.12
CA MET A 37 5.24 14.14 -8.39
C MET A 37 6.36 13.29 -9.02
N SER A 38 6.49 13.25 -10.34
CA SER A 38 7.45 12.41 -11.03
C SER A 38 8.88 12.96 -11.00
N THR A 39 9.08 14.27 -11.03
CA THR A 39 10.38 14.89 -11.32
C THR A 39 10.86 15.90 -10.28
N ASP A 40 9.96 16.52 -9.52
CA ASP A 40 10.34 17.53 -8.51
C ASP A 40 10.90 16.84 -7.25
N THR A 41 12.18 17.13 -6.96
CA THR A 41 12.91 16.59 -5.80
C THR A 41 13.10 17.62 -4.69
N SER A 42 12.41 18.76 -4.76
CA SER A 42 12.41 19.72 -3.66
C SER A 42 11.98 19.08 -2.34
N LYS A 43 12.44 19.65 -1.24
CA LYS A 43 12.12 19.14 0.11
C LYS A 43 10.61 19.01 0.33
N SER A 44 9.85 20.02 -0.07
CA SER A 44 8.39 20.02 0.06
C SER A 44 7.72 18.92 -0.77
N GLN A 45 8.13 18.79 -2.04
CA GLN A 45 7.56 17.77 -2.91
C GLN A 45 7.96 16.36 -2.50
N SER A 46 9.19 16.17 -2.05
CA SER A 46 9.67 14.90 -1.49
C SER A 46 8.88 14.50 -0.25
N PHE A 47 8.58 15.44 0.64
CA PHE A 47 7.72 15.20 1.79
C PHE A 47 6.31 14.74 1.35
N ILE A 48 5.67 15.49 0.44
CA ILE A 48 4.34 15.14 -0.08
C ILE A 48 4.38 13.74 -0.68
N ARG A 49 5.35 13.42 -1.55
CA ARG A 49 5.49 12.10 -2.18
C ARG A 49 5.50 10.97 -1.17
N MET A 50 6.25 11.08 -0.08
CA MET A 50 6.33 10.07 0.97
C MET A 50 5.03 9.92 1.77
N GLN A 51 4.12 10.90 1.72
CA GLN A 51 2.80 10.81 2.36
C GLN A 51 1.73 10.18 1.45
N LEU A 52 1.90 10.24 0.12
CA LEU A 52 0.88 9.81 -0.84
C LEU A 52 0.41 8.36 -0.68
N PRO A 53 1.24 7.37 -0.31
CA PRO A 53 0.77 6.00 -0.06
C PRO A 53 -0.32 5.90 1.02
N ARG A 54 -0.44 6.89 1.90
CA ARG A 54 -1.51 6.95 2.90
C ARG A 54 -2.91 7.03 2.26
N THR A 55 -3.03 7.53 1.04
CA THR A 55 -4.32 7.51 0.29
C THR A 55 -4.87 6.11 0.07
N LEU A 56 -4.03 5.10 0.17
CA LEU A 56 -4.45 3.70 0.01
C LEU A 56 -5.31 3.21 1.18
N TRP A 57 -5.08 3.71 2.42
CA TRP A 57 -5.64 3.10 3.62
C TRP A 57 -6.03 4.05 4.77
N ASP A 58 -5.49 5.28 4.80
CA ASP A 58 -5.59 6.20 5.93
C ASP A 58 -6.65 7.27 5.68
N SER A 59 -7.82 7.09 6.27
CA SER A 59 -8.94 8.03 6.15
C SER A 59 -8.66 9.42 6.76
N SER A 60 -7.64 9.54 7.61
CA SER A 60 -7.24 10.83 8.19
C SER A 60 -6.35 11.66 7.25
N TYR A 61 -5.72 11.02 6.25
CA TYR A 61 -4.87 11.70 5.29
C TYR A 61 -5.68 12.26 4.11
N LYS A 62 -5.49 13.54 3.87
CA LYS A 62 -6.06 14.24 2.72
C LYS A 62 -4.94 14.60 1.75
N GLU A 63 -5.01 14.09 0.55
CA GLU A 63 -4.11 14.47 -0.53
C GLU A 63 -4.21 15.98 -0.78
N PRO A 64 -3.08 16.73 -0.96
CA PRO A 64 -3.11 18.18 -1.16
C PRO A 64 -3.52 18.57 -2.60
N THR A 65 -4.58 17.96 -3.11
CA THR A 65 -5.15 18.18 -4.45
C THR A 65 -6.67 18.29 -4.40
N TRP A 66 -7.30 18.39 -5.56
CA TRP A 66 -8.75 18.38 -5.68
C TRP A 66 -9.36 17.09 -5.10
N ILE A 67 -8.65 15.93 -5.18
CA ILE A 67 -9.10 14.67 -4.60
C ILE A 67 -9.34 14.83 -3.09
N GLY A 68 -8.34 15.31 -2.37
CA GLY A 68 -8.47 15.52 -0.94
C GLY A 68 -9.42 16.66 -0.55
N GLN A 69 -9.60 17.65 -1.44
CA GLN A 69 -10.57 18.72 -1.23
C GLN A 69 -12.02 18.24 -1.33
N TYR A 70 -12.33 17.40 -2.34
CA TYR A 70 -13.69 16.92 -2.58
C TYR A 70 -14.06 15.68 -1.76
N TYR A 71 -13.13 14.74 -1.60
CA TYR A 71 -13.41 13.43 -1.02
C TYR A 71 -12.83 13.23 0.39
N GLY A 72 -11.97 14.14 0.85
CA GLY A 72 -11.27 13.98 2.14
C GLY A 72 -10.23 12.86 2.09
N GLY A 73 -10.18 12.04 3.12
CA GLY A 73 -9.35 10.83 3.13
C GLY A 73 -10.03 9.71 2.34
N VAL A 74 -9.43 9.30 1.22
CA VAL A 74 -10.09 8.37 0.29
C VAL A 74 -9.98 6.90 0.69
N GLU A 75 -8.93 6.49 1.42
CA GLU A 75 -8.67 5.10 1.85
C GLU A 75 -9.08 4.04 0.80
N ILE A 76 -8.55 4.21 -0.42
CA ILE A 76 -9.10 3.56 -1.63
C ILE A 76 -9.20 2.04 -1.51
N LEU A 77 -8.19 1.36 -0.95
CA LEU A 77 -8.19 -0.10 -0.80
C LEU A 77 -9.28 -0.55 0.17
N ARG A 78 -9.38 0.08 1.33
CA ARG A 78 -10.41 -0.25 2.34
C ARG A 78 -11.81 0.03 1.83
N SER A 79 -11.95 1.13 1.11
CA SER A 79 -13.21 1.51 0.47
C SER A 79 -13.68 0.45 -0.55
N ILE A 80 -12.76 -0.10 -1.36
CA ILE A 80 -13.06 -1.17 -2.32
C ILE A 80 -13.29 -2.49 -1.62
N HIS A 81 -12.49 -2.87 -0.62
CA HIS A 81 -12.73 -4.09 0.16
C HIS A 81 -14.13 -4.09 0.79
N LYS A 82 -14.56 -2.97 1.37
CA LYS A 82 -15.91 -2.83 1.89
C LYS A 82 -16.99 -3.07 0.81
N SER A 83 -16.77 -2.59 -0.42
CA SER A 83 -17.68 -2.86 -1.52
C SER A 83 -17.68 -4.34 -1.92
N ILE A 84 -16.49 -4.95 -2.00
CA ILE A 84 -16.34 -6.38 -2.29
C ILE A 84 -17.08 -7.23 -1.27
N ASP A 85 -16.83 -6.99 0.02
CA ASP A 85 -17.44 -7.77 1.12
C ASP A 85 -18.97 -7.63 1.12
N THR A 86 -19.49 -6.47 0.74
CA THR A 86 -20.93 -6.19 0.72
C THR A 86 -21.61 -6.77 -0.51
N TYR A 87 -21.04 -6.60 -1.69
CA TYR A 87 -21.77 -6.84 -2.95
C TYR A 87 -21.33 -8.09 -3.70
N PHE A 88 -20.05 -8.50 -3.62
CA PHE A 88 -19.58 -9.74 -4.22
C PHE A 88 -18.44 -10.36 -3.40
N PRO A 89 -18.74 -10.95 -2.23
CA PRO A 89 -17.73 -11.53 -1.33
C PRO A 89 -16.79 -12.53 -2.01
N ASN A 90 -15.59 -12.66 -1.46
CA ASN A 90 -14.50 -13.50 -1.98
C ASN A 90 -13.94 -13.07 -3.35
N THR A 91 -14.29 -11.90 -3.87
CA THR A 91 -13.57 -11.29 -4.99
C THR A 91 -12.24 -10.73 -4.47
N LYS A 92 -11.14 -11.06 -5.14
CA LYS A 92 -9.82 -10.54 -4.79
C LYS A 92 -9.66 -9.12 -5.31
N LEU A 93 -8.83 -8.30 -4.66
CA LEU A 93 -8.50 -6.96 -5.12
C LEU A 93 -7.13 -6.93 -5.77
N ALA A 94 -7.02 -6.36 -6.97
CA ALA A 94 -5.75 -6.05 -7.63
C ALA A 94 -5.61 -4.54 -7.85
N VAL A 95 -4.35 -4.08 -7.93
CA VAL A 95 -3.98 -2.72 -8.35
C VAL A 95 -3.00 -2.86 -9.50
N THR A 96 -3.49 -2.87 -10.73
CA THR A 96 -2.66 -3.18 -11.90
C THR A 96 -1.96 -1.99 -12.50
N GLU A 97 -2.28 -0.79 -12.04
CA GLU A 97 -1.48 0.41 -12.32
C GLU A 97 -1.42 1.32 -11.10
N TYR A 98 -0.20 1.71 -10.72
CA TYR A 98 0.05 2.74 -9.73
C TYR A 98 1.45 3.33 -9.91
N SER A 99 1.67 4.56 -9.45
CA SER A 99 2.99 5.17 -9.37
C SER A 99 2.98 6.34 -8.40
N TYR A 100 4.09 6.52 -7.69
CA TYR A 100 4.34 7.70 -6.83
C TYR A 100 5.47 8.57 -7.39
N GLY A 101 6.06 8.21 -8.55
CA GLY A 101 7.12 8.94 -9.21
C GLY A 101 8.43 8.98 -8.43
N GLY A 102 9.33 9.90 -8.81
CA GLY A 102 10.57 10.19 -8.10
C GLY A 102 11.58 9.04 -8.03
N ALA A 103 11.71 8.22 -9.09
CA ALA A 103 12.62 7.07 -9.12
C ALA A 103 14.08 7.46 -8.80
N ASN A 104 14.52 8.61 -9.28
CA ASN A 104 15.87 9.14 -9.10
C ASN A 104 16.11 9.83 -7.73
N HIS A 105 15.19 9.73 -6.80
CA HIS A 105 15.29 10.36 -5.47
C HIS A 105 14.81 9.40 -4.37
N ILE A 106 15.47 9.47 -3.21
CA ILE A 106 15.15 8.59 -2.07
C ILE A 106 13.67 8.63 -1.66
N SER A 107 13.00 9.76 -1.80
CA SER A 107 11.57 9.87 -1.48
C SER A 107 10.68 9.01 -2.37
N GLY A 108 11.07 8.76 -3.62
CA GLY A 108 10.39 7.79 -4.51
C GLY A 108 10.58 6.36 -4.03
N GLY A 109 11.80 6.00 -3.62
CA GLY A 109 12.08 4.70 -3.01
C GLY A 109 11.30 4.46 -1.73
N ILE A 110 11.26 5.45 -0.83
CA ILE A 110 10.47 5.37 0.42
C ILE A 110 8.97 5.23 0.12
N ALA A 111 8.43 6.04 -0.79
CA ALA A 111 7.01 5.95 -1.16
C ALA A 111 6.67 4.58 -1.79
N GLN A 112 7.55 4.06 -2.64
CA GLN A 112 7.38 2.73 -3.24
C GLN A 112 7.44 1.61 -2.19
N ALA A 113 8.41 1.65 -1.28
CA ALA A 113 8.53 0.67 -0.21
C ALA A 113 7.32 0.70 0.74
N ASP A 114 6.82 1.90 1.05
CA ASP A 114 5.61 2.08 1.85
C ASP A 114 4.37 1.50 1.15
N ALA A 115 4.21 1.76 -0.15
CA ALA A 115 3.12 1.19 -0.94
C ALA A 115 3.14 -0.35 -0.94
N LEU A 116 4.31 -0.97 -1.11
CA LEU A 116 4.45 -2.43 -1.08
C LEU A 116 4.03 -3.01 0.29
N GLY A 117 4.46 -2.38 1.38
CA GLY A 117 4.04 -2.79 2.72
C GLY A 117 2.54 -2.63 2.97
N ILE A 118 1.95 -1.52 2.47
CA ILE A 118 0.51 -1.29 2.54
C ILE A 118 -0.25 -2.34 1.73
N PHE A 119 0.19 -2.69 0.53
CA PHE A 119 -0.46 -3.73 -0.27
C PHE A 119 -0.50 -5.07 0.45
N GLY A 120 0.59 -5.46 1.10
CA GLY A 120 0.62 -6.66 1.95
C GLY A 120 -0.36 -6.56 3.12
N LYS A 121 -0.30 -5.46 3.88
CA LYS A 121 -1.17 -5.19 5.04
C LYS A 121 -2.65 -5.17 4.67
N GLU A 122 -3.01 -4.52 3.58
CA GLU A 122 -4.40 -4.39 3.11
C GLU A 122 -4.82 -5.56 2.18
N LYS A 123 -4.03 -6.66 2.13
CA LYS A 123 -4.37 -7.92 1.43
C LYS A 123 -4.66 -7.73 -0.06
N VAL A 124 -3.92 -6.89 -0.73
CA VAL A 124 -3.97 -6.78 -2.19
C VAL A 124 -3.42 -8.06 -2.80
N PHE A 125 -4.20 -8.70 -3.65
CA PHE A 125 -3.84 -9.98 -4.27
C PHE A 125 -2.71 -9.85 -5.29
N PHE A 126 -2.70 -8.76 -6.05
CA PHE A 126 -1.71 -8.48 -7.09
C PHE A 126 -1.56 -6.98 -7.28
N ALA A 127 -0.33 -6.50 -7.46
CA ALA A 127 -0.05 -5.12 -7.80
C ALA A 127 1.01 -5.03 -8.90
N SER A 128 0.81 -4.15 -9.88
CA SER A 128 1.74 -3.88 -10.97
C SER A 128 2.02 -2.38 -11.05
N LYS A 129 3.29 -2.01 -10.86
CA LYS A 129 3.72 -0.63 -10.99
C LYS A 129 3.73 -0.20 -12.46
N TRP A 130 3.24 1.00 -12.75
CA TRP A 130 3.38 1.64 -14.04
C TRP A 130 4.75 2.32 -14.18
N TYR A 131 5.34 2.29 -15.37
CA TYR A 131 6.71 2.71 -15.71
C TYR A 131 7.83 1.80 -15.16
N ASP A 132 9.04 2.06 -15.65
CA ASP A 132 10.22 1.29 -15.32
C ASP A 132 10.56 1.34 -13.83
N ILE A 133 11.17 0.26 -13.35
CA ILE A 133 11.74 0.17 -12.02
C ILE A 133 13.23 0.46 -12.17
N SER A 134 13.66 1.62 -11.69
CA SER A 134 15.05 2.07 -11.73
C SER A 134 15.48 2.72 -10.43
N ASP A 135 16.75 2.94 -10.25
CA ASP A 135 17.35 3.72 -9.17
C ASP A 135 16.82 3.31 -7.77
N TYR A 136 16.31 4.27 -6.99
CA TYR A 136 15.78 4.02 -5.66
C TYR A 136 14.55 3.11 -5.62
N LEU A 137 13.85 2.94 -6.75
CA LEU A 137 12.73 2.00 -6.80
C LEU A 137 13.21 0.55 -6.75
N VAL A 138 14.37 0.23 -7.35
CA VAL A 138 15.00 -1.10 -7.23
C VAL A 138 15.22 -1.42 -5.76
N SER A 139 15.85 -0.51 -5.01
CA SER A 139 16.09 -0.70 -3.57
C SER A 139 14.81 -0.89 -2.76
N ALA A 140 13.70 -0.25 -3.17
CA ALA A 140 12.40 -0.46 -2.52
C ALA A 140 11.89 -1.89 -2.71
N TYR A 141 12.08 -2.49 -3.89
CA TYR A 141 11.73 -3.90 -4.12
C TYR A 141 12.69 -4.84 -3.42
N ASP A 142 13.99 -4.51 -3.37
CA ASP A 142 15.00 -5.34 -2.70
C ASP A 142 14.69 -5.52 -1.22
N LEU A 143 14.14 -4.50 -0.54
CA LEU A 143 13.69 -4.65 0.86
C LEU A 143 12.72 -5.82 1.07
N TYR A 144 11.92 -6.18 0.07
CA TYR A 144 10.95 -7.26 0.15
C TYR A 144 11.41 -8.55 -0.52
N LEU A 145 12.28 -8.47 -1.53
CA LEU A 145 12.63 -9.62 -2.38
C LEU A 145 14.05 -10.12 -2.17
N ASP A 146 14.97 -9.26 -1.74
CA ASP A 146 16.39 -9.58 -1.60
C ASP A 146 17.14 -8.63 -0.64
N ALA A 147 16.63 -8.48 0.57
CA ALA A 147 17.11 -7.49 1.54
C ALA A 147 18.61 -7.59 1.88
N ASN A 148 19.26 -8.73 1.63
CA ASN A 148 20.67 -8.97 1.93
C ASN A 148 21.56 -9.20 0.70
N GLY A 149 21.03 -9.01 -0.51
CA GLY A 149 21.74 -9.32 -1.76
C GLY A 149 22.02 -10.82 -1.97
N LYS A 150 21.30 -11.70 -1.26
CA LYS A 150 21.45 -13.17 -1.28
C LYS A 150 20.09 -13.89 -1.32
N GLY A 151 19.05 -13.19 -1.71
CA GLY A 151 17.69 -13.74 -1.85
C GLY A 151 16.87 -13.78 -0.56
N LEU A 152 17.25 -13.02 0.49
CA LEU A 152 16.44 -12.93 1.72
C LEU A 152 15.16 -12.14 1.42
N LYS A 153 14.04 -12.86 1.39
CA LYS A 153 12.71 -12.27 1.16
C LYS A 153 12.05 -11.88 2.47
N PHE A 154 11.31 -10.80 2.43
CA PHE A 154 10.40 -10.45 3.51
C PHE A 154 9.31 -11.52 3.61
N PRO A 155 9.05 -12.10 4.80
CA PRO A 155 8.12 -13.21 4.94
C PRO A 155 6.69 -12.82 4.56
N ASN A 156 5.89 -13.82 4.16
CA ASN A 156 4.49 -13.63 3.78
C ASN A 156 3.50 -13.73 4.95
N LYS A 157 3.97 -14.07 6.15
CA LYS A 157 3.14 -14.13 7.35
C LYS A 157 3.22 -12.79 8.09
N GLY A 158 2.37 -11.85 7.68
CA GLY A 158 2.30 -10.53 8.29
C GLY A 158 1.97 -10.58 9.78
N LEU A 159 2.61 -9.73 10.56
CA LEU A 159 2.32 -9.50 11.97
C LEU A 159 1.59 -8.18 12.12
N LYS A 160 0.66 -8.14 13.06
CA LYS A 160 -0.03 -6.90 13.40
C LYS A 160 0.93 -5.93 14.08
N VAL A 161 1.02 -4.73 13.54
CA VAL A 161 1.83 -3.65 14.07
C VAL A 161 0.92 -2.53 14.55
N HIS A 162 1.14 -2.08 15.79
CA HIS A 162 0.52 -0.87 16.31
C HIS A 162 1.54 0.26 16.26
N TYR A 163 1.38 1.17 15.30
CA TYR A 163 2.21 2.36 15.10
C TYR A 163 1.30 3.52 14.72
N THR A 164 1.54 4.71 15.27
CA THR A 164 0.61 5.84 15.15
C THR A 164 1.16 7.06 14.46
N ASP A 165 2.50 7.20 14.37
CA ASP A 165 3.11 8.37 13.73
C ASP A 165 3.34 8.17 12.22
N TYR A 166 2.27 7.90 11.50
CA TYR A 166 2.30 7.64 10.05
C TYR A 166 2.85 8.78 9.20
N LYS A 167 2.96 9.98 9.77
CA LYS A 167 3.55 11.13 9.11
C LYS A 167 5.07 11.00 9.02
N ASN A 168 5.70 10.56 10.10
CA ASN A 168 7.15 10.50 10.20
C ASN A 168 7.73 9.13 9.89
N GLY A 169 6.92 8.07 9.88
CA GLY A 169 7.42 6.73 9.55
C GLY A 169 6.37 5.73 9.11
N SER A 170 6.84 4.56 8.74
CA SER A 170 6.03 3.35 8.55
C SER A 170 6.77 2.14 9.06
N LEU A 171 6.02 1.18 9.59
CA LEU A 171 6.55 -0.06 10.15
C LEU A 171 5.75 -1.26 9.64
N TYR A 172 6.46 -2.23 9.10
CA TYR A 172 5.90 -3.51 8.66
C TYR A 172 6.64 -4.64 9.33
N ALA A 173 5.92 -5.65 9.80
CA ALA A 173 6.47 -6.81 10.47
C ALA A 173 5.93 -8.10 9.86
N ALA A 174 6.79 -9.10 9.75
CA ALA A 174 6.39 -10.43 9.32
C ALA A 174 7.22 -11.49 10.04
N GLN A 175 6.73 -12.71 10.09
CA GLN A 175 7.41 -13.85 10.70
C GLN A 175 7.73 -14.92 9.65
N ASP A 176 8.95 -15.42 9.66
CA ASP A 176 9.36 -16.55 8.83
C ASP A 176 8.96 -17.91 9.46
N GLU A 177 9.25 -19.00 8.76
CA GLU A 177 8.96 -20.37 9.21
C GLU A 177 9.77 -20.78 10.45
N LEU A 178 10.93 -20.15 10.66
CA LEU A 178 11.78 -20.35 11.83
C LEU A 178 11.37 -19.48 13.01
N LYS A 179 10.27 -18.73 12.86
CA LYS A 179 9.75 -17.78 13.84
C LYS A 179 10.63 -16.55 14.09
N ASN A 180 11.56 -16.25 13.20
CA ASN A 180 12.25 -14.97 13.24
C ASN A 180 11.29 -13.85 12.81
N ILE A 181 11.40 -12.72 13.49
CA ILE A 181 10.62 -11.53 13.15
C ILE A 181 11.46 -10.65 12.25
N HIS A 182 10.91 -10.31 11.09
CA HIS A 182 11.50 -9.40 10.12
C HIS A 182 10.76 -8.07 10.18
N LEU A 183 11.50 -6.97 10.17
CA LEU A 183 10.97 -5.63 10.25
C LEU A 183 11.43 -4.81 9.05
N ILE A 184 10.52 -4.05 8.45
CA ILE A 184 10.82 -2.96 7.53
C ILE A 184 10.38 -1.67 8.19
N ILE A 185 11.34 -0.77 8.41
CA ILE A 185 11.14 0.52 9.06
C ILE A 185 11.50 1.61 8.06
N LEU A 186 10.56 2.48 7.76
CA LEU A 186 10.74 3.59 6.83
C LEU A 186 10.73 4.91 7.60
N ASN A 187 11.83 5.64 7.59
CA ASN A 187 11.86 7.02 8.08
C ASN A 187 11.42 7.97 6.96
N LYS A 188 10.32 8.69 7.18
CA LYS A 188 9.78 9.71 6.27
C LYS A 188 10.14 11.13 6.70
N ASN A 189 10.78 11.28 7.86
CA ASN A 189 11.29 12.57 8.31
C ASN A 189 12.58 12.91 7.55
N GLN A 190 12.64 14.08 6.95
CA GLN A 190 13.78 14.52 6.14
C GLN A 190 14.88 15.19 6.97
N ASP A 191 14.58 15.58 8.19
CA ASP A 191 15.45 16.40 9.02
C ASP A 191 16.01 15.63 10.22
N ASP A 192 15.26 14.65 10.72
CA ASP A 192 15.59 13.98 11.97
C ASP A 192 15.62 12.44 11.82
N SER A 193 16.36 11.81 12.71
CA SER A 193 16.28 10.35 12.92
C SER A 193 14.91 9.98 13.49
N LEU A 194 14.52 8.73 13.27
CA LEU A 194 13.32 8.13 13.84
C LEU A 194 13.71 7.16 14.94
N ASP A 195 13.45 7.51 16.19
CA ASP A 195 13.66 6.62 17.33
C ASP A 195 12.45 5.72 17.52
N ILE A 196 12.66 4.41 17.50
CA ILE A 196 11.58 3.41 17.62
C ILE A 196 11.83 2.54 18.83
N ASN A 197 10.87 2.53 19.75
CA ASN A 197 10.81 1.57 20.85
C ASN A 197 9.94 0.38 20.43
N LEU A 198 10.55 -0.80 20.26
CA LEU A 198 9.86 -2.01 19.91
C LEU A 198 9.41 -2.73 21.18
N ASN A 199 8.10 -2.87 21.35
CA ASN A 199 7.50 -3.72 22.35
C ASN A 199 6.96 -4.98 21.68
N LEU A 200 7.49 -6.14 22.06
CA LEU A 200 7.00 -7.43 21.60
C LEU A 200 6.11 -8.00 22.72
N ASP A 201 4.81 -7.94 22.54
CA ASP A 201 3.89 -8.61 23.45
C ASP A 201 4.00 -10.12 23.26
N GLY A 202 3.98 -10.89 24.37
CA GLY A 202 4.21 -12.34 24.35
C GLY A 202 3.16 -13.16 23.59
N SER A 203 2.04 -12.54 23.16
CA SER A 203 1.08 -13.08 22.20
C SER A 203 1.28 -12.38 20.85
N ILE A 204 1.96 -13.06 19.93
CA ILE A 204 2.08 -12.55 18.57
C ILE A 204 0.71 -12.69 17.91
N ASP A 205 0.05 -11.57 17.67
CA ASP A 205 -1.21 -11.51 16.93
C ASP A 205 -0.87 -11.48 15.42
N TYR A 206 -1.43 -12.42 14.67
CA TYR A 206 -1.20 -12.53 13.24
C TYR A 206 -2.32 -11.82 12.48
N ASP A 207 -1.96 -11.02 11.48
CA ASP A 207 -2.91 -10.58 10.47
C ASP A 207 -3.36 -11.79 9.65
N ARG A 208 -4.60 -12.20 9.84
CA ARG A 208 -5.23 -13.33 9.13
C ARG A 208 -5.87 -12.87 7.83
#